data_cebc76892c1ebf66cfd3dc7ec44a1dcc
#
_entry.id   cebc76892c1ebf66cfd3dc7ec44a1dcc
#
_cell.length_a   1.000
_cell.length_b   1.000
_cell.length_c   1.000
_cell.angle_alpha   90.00
_cell.angle_beta   90.00
_cell.angle_gamma   90.00
#
_symmetry.space_group_name_H-M   'P 1'
#
loop_
_entity.id
_entity.type
_entity.pdbx_description
1 polymer ?
#
loop_
_entity_poly.entity_id
_entity_poly.type
_entity_poly.pdbx_seq_one_letter_code
_entity_poly.pdbx_strand_id
1 'polypeptide(L)'
;MLGATGTIGRATARALVACGHEVVCFGRPRHDAVKVPHVTIRTGDVTDPTSLARDGFCDEHFDAVMSCMASRTGVPRDAQAIDYQAHVNVLEAARNAGVSHFVLLSAICVQKPLLAFQQAKLAFEAQLIAAGLTYSIIRPTAFFKSLSGQVERVRQGRPFLVFGNGRLTACKPISDDDLGGYLAGCLDDESRWNKVLPIGGPGPAITPIEQGEHLFALLGRKPQFRHVPVALLDAIIGGLDLARRIVPSLADKAELARIGRYYAIESMLVLNPATGRYDADATPSTGSETLFDYYAKLIRGEAEAERGDHAVF
;
A
#
# COMPACT_ATOMS: atom_id res chain seq x y z
N MET A 1 -3.68 -1.89 -16.93
CA MET A 1 -3.26 -1.97 -15.51
C MET A 1 -2.08 -1.03 -15.26
N LEU A 2 -2.06 -0.33 -14.11
CA LEU A 2 -1.04 0.62 -13.69
C LEU A 2 -0.37 0.16 -12.40
N GLY A 3 0.92 0.52 -12.21
CA GLY A 3 1.66 0.12 -11.03
C GLY A 3 2.14 -1.34 -11.00
N ALA A 4 2.14 -2.03 -12.14
CA ALA A 4 2.52 -3.45 -12.28
C ALA A 4 4.00 -3.75 -11.94
N THR A 5 4.85 -2.75 -11.75
CA THR A 5 6.25 -2.93 -11.33
C THR A 5 6.41 -3.09 -9.81
N GLY A 6 5.40 -2.70 -9.02
CA GLY A 6 5.37 -2.91 -7.57
C GLY A 6 5.05 -4.37 -7.19
N THR A 7 5.31 -4.76 -5.94
CA THR A 7 5.06 -6.14 -5.47
C THR A 7 3.59 -6.52 -5.58
N ILE A 8 2.68 -5.69 -5.06
CA ILE A 8 1.23 -5.90 -5.17
C ILE A 8 0.78 -5.87 -6.63
N GLY A 9 1.30 -4.91 -7.44
CA GLY A 9 0.96 -4.83 -8.85
C GLY A 9 1.34 -6.09 -9.64
N ARG A 10 2.53 -6.66 -9.38
CA ARG A 10 2.94 -7.94 -9.97
C ARG A 10 2.03 -9.10 -9.55
N ALA A 11 1.69 -9.16 -8.26
CA ALA A 11 0.78 -10.18 -7.75
C ALA A 11 -0.61 -10.05 -8.38
N THR A 12 -1.12 -8.82 -8.49
CA THR A 12 -2.39 -8.54 -9.14
C THR A 12 -2.37 -8.91 -10.62
N ALA A 13 -1.29 -8.59 -11.35
CA ALA A 13 -1.17 -8.96 -12.76
C ALA A 13 -1.17 -10.50 -12.95
N ARG A 14 -0.45 -11.24 -12.06
CA ARG A 14 -0.51 -12.72 -12.08
C ARG A 14 -1.91 -13.24 -11.81
N ALA A 15 -2.60 -12.67 -10.84
CA ALA A 15 -3.96 -13.08 -10.49
C ALA A 15 -4.95 -12.83 -11.62
N LEU A 16 -4.87 -11.66 -12.29
CA LEU A 16 -5.69 -11.35 -13.46
C LEU A 16 -5.48 -12.35 -14.61
N VAL A 17 -4.22 -12.64 -14.94
CA VAL A 17 -3.89 -13.65 -15.97
C VAL A 17 -4.41 -15.03 -15.57
N ALA A 18 -4.27 -15.42 -14.31
CA ALA A 18 -4.79 -16.70 -13.80
C ALA A 18 -6.33 -16.80 -13.85
N CYS A 19 -7.03 -15.66 -13.74
CA CYS A 19 -8.49 -15.57 -13.94
C CYS A 19 -8.90 -15.55 -15.43
N GLY A 20 -7.95 -15.55 -16.36
CA GLY A 20 -8.21 -15.57 -17.80
C GLY A 20 -8.39 -14.19 -18.45
N HIS A 21 -8.06 -13.11 -17.73
CA HIS A 21 -8.12 -11.76 -18.30
C HIS A 21 -6.93 -11.49 -19.21
N GLU A 22 -7.16 -10.74 -20.29
CA GLU A 22 -6.12 -10.14 -21.10
C GLU A 22 -5.61 -8.87 -20.40
N VAL A 23 -4.30 -8.83 -20.09
CA VAL A 23 -3.71 -7.79 -19.23
C VAL A 23 -2.71 -6.95 -19.99
N VAL A 24 -3.00 -5.66 -20.12
CA VAL A 24 -2.05 -4.65 -20.61
C VAL A 24 -1.53 -3.84 -19.43
N CYS A 25 -0.21 -3.90 -19.19
CA CYS A 25 0.48 -3.15 -18.16
C CYS A 25 1.12 -1.89 -18.77
N PHE A 26 0.73 -0.70 -18.26
CA PHE A 26 1.28 0.57 -18.71
C PHE A 26 2.09 1.25 -17.60
N GLY A 27 3.26 1.78 -17.95
CA GLY A 27 4.11 2.50 -17.03
C GLY A 27 5.43 2.95 -17.62
N ARG A 28 6.26 3.58 -16.79
CA ARG A 28 7.57 4.10 -17.23
C ARG A 28 8.51 2.97 -17.68
N PRO A 29 9.37 3.21 -18.69
CA PRO A 29 10.45 2.29 -19.03
C PRO A 29 11.32 2.04 -17.81
N ARG A 30 11.47 0.77 -17.42
CA ARG A 30 12.40 0.35 -16.36
C ARG A 30 13.18 -0.86 -16.86
N HIS A 31 14.44 -0.95 -16.44
CA HIS A 31 15.27 -2.14 -16.72
C HIS A 31 14.71 -3.42 -16.06
N ASP A 32 13.97 -3.27 -14.95
CA ASP A 32 13.23 -4.36 -14.31
C ASP A 32 11.81 -4.41 -14.86
N ALA A 33 11.68 -4.85 -16.12
CA ALA A 33 10.38 -5.06 -16.74
C ALA A 33 9.48 -5.94 -15.86
N VAL A 34 8.16 -5.74 -15.96
CA VAL A 34 7.16 -6.58 -15.29
C VAL A 34 7.40 -8.03 -15.73
N LYS A 35 8.00 -8.84 -14.82
CA LYS A 35 8.29 -10.26 -15.07
C LYS A 35 7.06 -11.12 -14.78
N VAL A 36 5.95 -10.80 -15.44
CA VAL A 36 4.71 -11.58 -15.36
C VAL A 36 4.46 -12.16 -16.74
N PRO A 37 4.39 -13.48 -16.91
CA PRO A 37 4.06 -14.10 -18.18
C PRO A 37 2.67 -13.70 -18.68
N HIS A 38 2.46 -13.71 -19.98
CA HIS A 38 1.16 -13.47 -20.61
C HIS A 38 0.55 -12.08 -20.36
N VAL A 39 1.38 -11.06 -20.14
CA VAL A 39 0.94 -9.67 -20.08
C VAL A 39 1.55 -8.88 -21.23
N THR A 40 0.79 -7.96 -21.82
CA THR A 40 1.31 -6.97 -22.76
C THR A 40 1.89 -5.80 -21.99
N ILE A 41 3.10 -5.36 -22.33
CA ILE A 41 3.76 -4.23 -21.66
C ILE A 41 3.77 -3.05 -22.61
N ARG A 42 3.25 -1.92 -22.17
CA ARG A 42 3.33 -0.62 -22.84
C ARG A 42 4.09 0.37 -21.97
N THR A 43 4.89 1.21 -22.60
CA THR A 43 5.73 2.18 -21.88
C THR A 43 5.32 3.59 -22.22
N GLY A 44 5.26 4.44 -21.19
CA GLY A 44 4.93 5.84 -21.30
C GLY A 44 4.90 6.52 -19.94
N ASP A 45 4.39 7.74 -19.90
CA ASP A 45 4.30 8.55 -18.70
C ASP A 45 2.84 8.71 -18.25
N VAL A 46 2.50 8.19 -17.08
CA VAL A 46 1.17 8.30 -16.47
C VAL A 46 0.81 9.74 -16.05
N THR A 47 1.80 10.62 -15.96
CA THR A 47 1.59 12.04 -15.65
C THR A 47 1.29 12.89 -16.88
N ASP A 48 1.50 12.33 -18.08
CA ASP A 48 1.21 12.97 -19.36
C ASP A 48 -0.09 12.41 -19.99
N PRO A 49 -1.18 13.18 -20.06
CA PRO A 49 -2.43 12.74 -20.70
C PRO A 49 -2.25 12.30 -22.16
N THR A 50 -1.34 12.94 -22.91
CA THR A 50 -1.07 12.58 -24.30
C THR A 50 -0.42 11.20 -24.40
N SER A 51 0.54 10.89 -23.50
CA SER A 51 1.16 9.56 -23.42
C SER A 51 0.16 8.49 -23.01
N LEU A 52 -0.75 8.80 -22.08
CA LEU A 52 -1.83 7.87 -21.70
C LEU A 52 -2.72 7.51 -22.88
N ALA A 53 -3.18 8.49 -23.66
CA ALA A 53 -4.03 8.25 -24.83
C ALA A 53 -3.29 7.51 -25.93
N ARG A 54 -2.12 8.02 -26.35
CA ARG A 54 -1.35 7.52 -27.49
C ARG A 54 -0.68 6.18 -27.21
N ASP A 55 -0.01 6.05 -26.05
CA ASP A 55 0.88 4.92 -25.75
C ASP A 55 0.22 3.92 -24.78
N GLY A 56 -0.73 4.38 -23.98
CA GLY A 56 -1.46 3.57 -23.00
C GLY A 56 -2.70 2.90 -23.58
N PHE A 57 -3.69 3.69 -23.97
CA PHE A 57 -4.96 3.18 -24.53
C PHE A 57 -4.86 2.84 -26.01
N CYS A 58 -4.10 3.60 -26.82
CA CYS A 58 -3.84 3.30 -28.25
C CYS A 58 -5.11 3.14 -29.08
N ASP A 59 -6.17 3.89 -28.80
CA ASP A 59 -7.51 3.77 -29.42
C ASP A 59 -8.14 2.36 -29.28
N GLU A 60 -7.67 1.54 -28.34
CA GLU A 60 -8.24 0.24 -28.03
C GLU A 60 -9.29 0.33 -26.93
N HIS A 61 -10.25 -0.60 -26.97
CA HIS A 61 -11.25 -0.75 -25.94
C HIS A 61 -10.73 -1.59 -24.77
N PHE A 62 -11.01 -1.16 -23.54
CA PHE A 62 -10.72 -1.89 -22.31
C PHE A 62 -11.99 -1.92 -21.44
N ASP A 63 -12.32 -3.10 -20.90
CA ASP A 63 -13.46 -3.26 -19.98
C ASP A 63 -13.19 -2.55 -18.63
N ALA A 64 -11.94 -2.65 -18.16
CA ALA A 64 -11.56 -2.11 -16.86
C ALA A 64 -10.17 -1.47 -16.81
N VAL A 65 -10.02 -0.50 -15.92
CA VAL A 65 -8.72 0.00 -15.46
C VAL A 65 -8.49 -0.45 -14.03
N MET A 66 -7.30 -1.03 -13.78
CA MET A 66 -6.86 -1.37 -12.44
C MET A 66 -5.60 -0.57 -12.09
N SER A 67 -5.63 0.18 -10.98
CA SER A 67 -4.49 0.97 -10.51
C SER A 67 -3.97 0.47 -9.16
N CYS A 68 -2.74 -0.06 -9.18
CA CYS A 68 -1.91 -0.31 -8.00
C CYS A 68 -0.80 0.75 -7.86
N MET A 69 -1.00 1.92 -8.47
CA MET A 69 -0.04 3.00 -8.47
C MET A 69 -0.08 3.79 -7.15
N ALA A 70 1.08 4.17 -6.64
CA ALA A 70 1.20 5.05 -5.47
C ALA A 70 2.44 5.93 -5.59
N SER A 71 2.43 7.06 -4.90
CA SER A 71 3.60 7.90 -4.73
C SER A 71 4.72 7.11 -4.03
N ARG A 72 5.96 7.45 -4.38
CA ARG A 72 7.13 6.72 -3.92
C ARG A 72 7.53 7.09 -2.49
N THR A 73 7.36 8.35 -2.14
CA THR A 73 7.79 8.90 -0.85
C THR A 73 6.63 9.33 0.04
N GLY A 74 5.46 9.63 -0.53
CA GLY A 74 4.33 10.18 0.18
C GLY A 74 4.49 11.67 0.58
N VAL A 75 5.62 12.32 0.22
CA VAL A 75 5.79 13.76 0.45
C VAL A 75 4.83 14.58 -0.41
N PRO A 76 4.47 15.82 -0.02
CA PRO A 76 3.36 16.56 -0.63
C PRO A 76 3.43 16.66 -2.16
N ARG A 77 4.61 16.93 -2.72
CA ARG A 77 4.79 17.06 -4.18
C ARG A 77 4.57 15.73 -4.91
N ASP A 78 5.13 14.65 -4.38
CA ASP A 78 5.04 13.32 -4.96
C ASP A 78 3.60 12.76 -4.82
N ALA A 79 2.98 12.98 -3.66
CA ALA A 79 1.59 12.62 -3.40
C ALA A 79 0.62 13.35 -4.35
N GLN A 80 0.78 14.66 -4.51
CA GLN A 80 -0.07 15.44 -5.43
C GLN A 80 0.11 15.01 -6.89
N ALA A 81 1.35 14.73 -7.31
CA ALA A 81 1.63 14.35 -8.69
C ALA A 81 1.13 12.94 -9.03
N ILE A 82 1.30 11.97 -8.11
CA ILE A 82 1.04 10.55 -8.39
C ILE A 82 -0.28 10.07 -7.76
N ASP A 83 -0.49 10.31 -6.45
CA ASP A 83 -1.70 9.78 -5.78
C ASP A 83 -2.96 10.56 -6.18
N TYR A 84 -2.81 11.78 -6.71
CA TYR A 84 -3.94 12.57 -7.20
C TYR A 84 -3.88 12.82 -8.72
N GLN A 85 -2.99 13.68 -9.23
CA GLN A 85 -3.06 14.17 -10.60
C GLN A 85 -2.90 13.07 -11.66
N ALA A 86 -1.93 12.16 -11.48
CA ALA A 86 -1.76 11.05 -12.42
C ALA A 86 -3.01 10.15 -12.46
N HIS A 87 -3.65 9.91 -11.32
CA HIS A 87 -4.90 9.15 -11.28
C HIS A 87 -6.07 9.88 -11.95
N VAL A 88 -6.14 11.22 -11.81
CA VAL A 88 -7.14 12.05 -12.54
C VAL A 88 -6.94 11.92 -14.04
N ASN A 89 -5.69 12.05 -14.52
CA ASN A 89 -5.37 11.89 -15.94
C ASN A 89 -5.79 10.49 -16.46
N VAL A 90 -5.51 9.43 -15.66
CA VAL A 90 -5.92 8.07 -16.00
C VAL A 90 -7.44 7.91 -16.03
N LEU A 91 -8.16 8.51 -15.09
CA LEU A 91 -9.62 8.46 -15.04
C LEU A 91 -10.25 9.15 -16.26
N GLU A 92 -9.73 10.30 -16.66
CA GLU A 92 -10.19 11.02 -17.85
C GLU A 92 -9.90 10.22 -19.13
N ALA A 93 -8.70 9.66 -19.26
CA ALA A 93 -8.34 8.82 -20.39
C ALA A 93 -9.20 7.54 -20.46
N ALA A 94 -9.46 6.91 -19.31
CA ALA A 94 -10.32 5.73 -19.22
C ALA A 94 -11.76 6.04 -19.66
N ARG A 95 -12.33 7.18 -19.23
CA ARG A 95 -13.66 7.62 -19.65
C ARG A 95 -13.73 7.87 -21.15
N ASN A 96 -12.72 8.52 -21.71
CA ASN A 96 -12.64 8.80 -23.16
C ASN A 96 -12.51 7.51 -23.99
N ALA A 97 -11.85 6.47 -23.43
CA ALA A 97 -11.73 5.15 -24.04
C ALA A 97 -12.95 4.24 -23.79
N GLY A 98 -14.00 4.72 -23.14
CA GLY A 98 -15.22 3.96 -22.89
C GLY A 98 -15.09 2.85 -21.83
N VAL A 99 -14.08 2.94 -20.94
CA VAL A 99 -13.91 2.00 -19.82
C VAL A 99 -15.11 2.06 -18.88
N SER A 100 -15.63 0.92 -18.49
CA SER A 100 -16.82 0.80 -17.64
C SER A 100 -16.51 0.64 -16.15
N HIS A 101 -15.35 0.06 -15.78
CA HIS A 101 -15.01 -0.26 -14.39
C HIS A 101 -13.60 0.24 -14.01
N PHE A 102 -13.48 0.90 -12.87
CA PHE A 102 -12.20 1.34 -12.32
C PHE A 102 -11.94 0.71 -10.94
N VAL A 103 -10.91 -0.12 -10.84
CA VAL A 103 -10.46 -0.76 -9.58
C VAL A 103 -9.25 0.01 -9.05
N LEU A 104 -9.36 0.56 -7.85
CA LEU A 104 -8.32 1.38 -7.21
C LEU A 104 -7.76 0.71 -5.96
N LEU A 105 -6.46 0.49 -5.93
CA LEU A 105 -5.74 0.17 -4.71
C LEU A 105 -5.44 1.46 -3.94
N SER A 106 -6.22 1.72 -2.90
CA SER A 106 -6.02 2.80 -1.95
C SER A 106 -5.28 2.31 -0.68
N ALA A 107 -5.61 2.82 0.49
CA ALA A 107 -5.02 2.40 1.76
C ALA A 107 -5.98 2.64 2.92
N ILE A 108 -6.00 1.77 3.93
CA ILE A 108 -6.89 1.93 5.08
C ILE A 108 -6.59 3.20 5.91
N CYS A 109 -5.34 3.64 5.91
CA CYS A 109 -4.91 4.82 6.67
C CYS A 109 -5.55 6.14 6.20
N VAL A 110 -6.20 6.19 5.03
CA VAL A 110 -6.91 7.39 4.56
C VAL A 110 -8.15 7.72 5.40
N GLN A 111 -8.66 6.79 6.20
CA GLN A 111 -9.79 7.04 7.11
C GLN A 111 -9.47 8.06 8.23
N LYS A 112 -8.17 8.36 8.46
CA LYS A 112 -7.67 9.41 9.37
C LYS A 112 -6.60 10.24 8.64
N PRO A 113 -6.97 11.16 7.73
CA PRO A 113 -6.07 11.76 6.74
C PRO A 113 -5.25 12.92 7.34
N LEU A 114 -4.20 12.61 8.08
CA LEU A 114 -3.29 13.58 8.70
C LEU A 114 -2.09 13.92 7.82
N LEU A 115 -1.85 13.17 6.73
CA LEU A 115 -0.67 13.25 5.87
C LEU A 115 -1.06 13.63 4.44
N ALA A 116 -0.14 14.24 3.71
CA ALA A 116 -0.39 14.73 2.35
C ALA A 116 -0.85 13.62 1.39
N PHE A 117 -0.20 12.45 1.42
CA PHE A 117 -0.59 11.35 0.53
C PHE A 117 -1.98 10.78 0.83
N GLN A 118 -2.40 10.79 2.10
CA GLN A 118 -3.74 10.35 2.49
C GLN A 118 -4.81 11.29 1.95
N GLN A 119 -4.56 12.60 2.04
CA GLN A 119 -5.44 13.63 1.50
C GLN A 119 -5.53 13.54 -0.03
N ALA A 120 -4.39 13.36 -0.71
CA ALA A 120 -4.33 13.17 -2.16
C ALA A 120 -5.14 11.95 -2.62
N LYS A 121 -4.99 10.80 -1.93
CA LYS A 121 -5.78 9.59 -2.21
C LYS A 121 -7.27 9.82 -2.01
N LEU A 122 -7.68 10.43 -0.90
CA LEU A 122 -9.09 10.71 -0.65
C LEU A 122 -9.69 11.68 -1.68
N ALA A 123 -8.93 12.69 -2.11
CA ALA A 123 -9.36 13.61 -3.15
C ALA A 123 -9.60 12.86 -4.47
N PHE A 124 -8.74 11.91 -4.83
CA PHE A 124 -8.96 11.08 -6.01
C PHE A 124 -10.12 10.08 -5.82
N GLU A 125 -10.24 9.43 -4.67
CA GLU A 125 -11.39 8.54 -4.38
C GLU A 125 -12.73 9.29 -4.57
N ALA A 126 -12.83 10.54 -4.09
CA ALA A 126 -14.03 11.37 -4.26
C ALA A 126 -14.33 11.66 -5.75
N GLN A 127 -13.29 11.94 -6.56
CA GLN A 127 -13.46 12.12 -8.00
C GLN A 127 -13.89 10.84 -8.71
N LEU A 128 -13.29 9.71 -8.36
CA LEU A 128 -13.65 8.40 -8.92
C LEU A 128 -15.11 8.04 -8.62
N ILE A 129 -15.56 8.26 -7.38
CA ILE A 129 -16.95 8.01 -6.97
C ILE A 129 -17.92 8.89 -7.78
N ALA A 130 -17.55 10.15 -8.05
CA ALA A 130 -18.38 11.11 -8.80
C ALA A 130 -18.31 10.91 -10.32
N ALA A 131 -17.42 10.06 -10.84
CA ALA A 131 -17.14 9.96 -12.27
C ALA A 131 -18.21 9.23 -13.11
N GLY A 132 -19.15 8.53 -12.47
CA GLY A 132 -20.22 7.78 -13.14
C GLY A 132 -19.78 6.44 -13.73
N LEU A 133 -18.57 5.99 -13.45
CA LEU A 133 -18.07 4.64 -13.75
C LEU A 133 -18.41 3.69 -12.60
N THR A 134 -18.52 2.39 -12.90
CA THR A 134 -18.43 1.38 -11.84
C THR A 134 -17.06 1.46 -11.19
N TYR A 135 -17.00 1.45 -9.86
CA TYR A 135 -15.73 1.48 -9.15
C TYR A 135 -15.64 0.44 -8.05
N SER A 136 -14.42 0.03 -7.75
CA SER A 136 -14.07 -0.72 -6.53
C SER A 136 -12.85 -0.07 -5.91
N ILE A 137 -12.99 0.49 -4.70
CA ILE A 137 -11.90 1.16 -3.99
C ILE A 137 -11.45 0.28 -2.84
N ILE A 138 -10.29 -0.35 -2.97
CA ILE A 138 -9.75 -1.28 -2.00
C ILE A 138 -8.83 -0.52 -1.04
N ARG A 139 -9.14 -0.59 0.27
CA ARG A 139 -8.35 -0.01 1.35
C ARG A 139 -7.70 -1.11 2.20
N PRO A 140 -6.57 -1.67 1.76
CA PRO A 140 -5.89 -2.73 2.50
C PRO A 140 -5.26 -2.20 3.79
N THR A 141 -5.08 -3.13 4.73
CA THR A 141 -4.33 -2.94 5.97
C THR A 141 -2.81 -2.94 5.71
N ALA A 142 -1.99 -3.43 6.64
CA ALA A 142 -0.54 -3.46 6.49
C ALA A 142 -0.08 -4.62 5.59
N PHE A 143 0.96 -4.39 4.79
CA PHE A 143 1.55 -5.39 3.91
C PHE A 143 2.68 -6.15 4.62
N PHE A 144 2.87 -7.43 4.30
CA PHE A 144 3.94 -8.26 4.87
C PHE A 144 5.32 -7.63 4.68
N LYS A 145 5.62 -7.09 3.50
CA LYS A 145 6.90 -6.42 3.22
C LYS A 145 7.18 -5.24 4.14
N SER A 146 6.15 -4.47 4.48
CA SER A 146 6.29 -3.30 5.37
C SER A 146 6.59 -3.70 6.81
N LEU A 147 6.19 -4.91 7.22
CA LEU A 147 6.38 -5.45 8.56
C LEU A 147 7.65 -6.33 8.68
N SER A 148 8.29 -6.69 7.56
CA SER A 148 9.48 -7.57 7.54
C SER A 148 10.80 -6.84 7.79
N GLY A 149 10.80 -5.52 7.91
CA GLY A 149 12.01 -4.69 8.03
C GLY A 149 12.94 -5.07 9.18
N GLN A 150 12.41 -5.68 10.23
CA GLN A 150 13.19 -6.07 11.40
C GLN A 150 13.64 -7.54 11.43
N VAL A 151 13.23 -8.36 10.46
CA VAL A 151 13.58 -9.80 10.44
C VAL A 151 15.10 -10.00 10.44
N GLU A 152 15.81 -9.32 9.52
CA GLU A 152 17.27 -9.45 9.45
C GLU A 152 17.97 -8.86 10.68
N ARG A 153 17.46 -7.77 11.24
CA ARG A 153 17.95 -7.21 12.49
C ARG A 153 17.92 -8.22 13.64
N VAL A 154 16.80 -8.93 13.77
CA VAL A 154 16.63 -9.96 14.84
C VAL A 154 17.46 -11.20 14.54
N ARG A 155 17.60 -11.63 13.27
CA ARG A 155 18.52 -12.71 12.87
C ARG A 155 19.95 -12.44 13.31
N GLN A 156 20.39 -11.18 13.20
CA GLN A 156 21.73 -10.73 13.65
C GLN A 156 21.87 -10.61 15.18
N GLY A 157 20.87 -11.02 15.96
CA GLY A 157 20.91 -10.98 17.42
C GLY A 157 20.61 -9.61 18.04
N ARG A 158 20.07 -8.68 17.25
CA ARG A 158 19.69 -7.34 17.77
C ARG A 158 18.24 -7.36 18.29
N PRO A 159 17.90 -6.52 19.28
CA PRO A 159 16.54 -6.44 19.80
C PRO A 159 15.55 -5.94 18.76
N PHE A 160 14.29 -6.40 18.81
CA PHE A 160 13.19 -5.88 18.02
C PHE A 160 12.80 -4.48 18.53
N LEU A 161 12.65 -3.52 17.62
CA LEU A 161 12.30 -2.14 17.97
C LEU A 161 10.77 -2.00 18.03
N VAL A 162 10.28 -1.39 19.10
CA VAL A 162 8.86 -1.05 19.27
C VAL A 162 8.71 0.39 19.75
N PHE A 163 7.67 1.07 19.26
CA PHE A 163 7.32 2.39 19.77
C PHE A 163 6.44 2.28 21.02
N GLY A 164 6.71 3.14 21.99
CA GLY A 164 6.01 3.10 23.28
C GLY A 164 6.12 1.73 23.95
N ASN A 165 4.98 1.15 24.33
CA ASN A 165 4.91 -0.19 24.90
C ASN A 165 4.80 -1.32 23.84
N GLY A 166 4.80 -0.98 22.56
CA GLY A 166 4.64 -1.93 21.44
C GLY A 166 3.21 -2.48 21.27
N ARG A 167 2.23 -1.88 21.95
CA ARG A 167 0.80 -2.20 21.87
C ARG A 167 -0.05 -0.98 21.49
N LEU A 168 0.58 0.10 21.00
CA LEU A 168 -0.12 1.32 20.60
C LEU A 168 -0.93 1.10 19.31
N THR A 169 -0.48 0.18 18.45
CA THR A 169 -1.07 -0.08 17.15
C THR A 169 -1.31 -1.57 16.95
N ALA A 170 -2.26 -1.89 16.08
CA ALA A 170 -2.50 -3.25 15.62
C ALA A 170 -2.88 -3.24 14.13
N CYS A 171 -2.71 -4.37 13.45
CA CYS A 171 -3.10 -4.57 12.06
C CYS A 171 -3.46 -6.04 11.79
N LYS A 172 -4.21 -6.29 10.71
CA LYS A 172 -4.40 -7.61 10.10
C LYS A 172 -3.54 -7.68 8.83
N PRO A 173 -2.27 -8.09 8.91
CA PRO A 173 -1.37 -8.06 7.75
C PRO A 173 -1.89 -8.90 6.60
N ILE A 174 -1.70 -8.44 5.36
CA ILE A 174 -2.11 -9.14 4.15
C ILE A 174 -0.91 -9.40 3.25
N SER A 175 -0.87 -10.60 2.62
CA SER A 175 0.15 -10.94 1.64
C SER A 175 -0.10 -10.22 0.30
N ASP A 176 0.96 -10.05 -0.49
CA ASP A 176 0.84 -9.45 -1.83
C ASP A 176 -0.04 -10.33 -2.74
N ASP A 177 0.06 -11.67 -2.63
CA ASP A 177 -0.71 -12.60 -3.48
C ASP A 177 -2.18 -12.67 -3.07
N ASP A 178 -2.51 -12.72 -1.78
CA ASP A 178 -3.91 -12.67 -1.31
C ASP A 178 -4.59 -11.35 -1.71
N LEU A 179 -3.86 -10.23 -1.59
CA LEU A 179 -4.38 -8.93 -2.01
C LEU A 179 -4.52 -8.85 -3.53
N GLY A 180 -3.57 -9.40 -4.28
CA GLY A 180 -3.63 -9.47 -5.75
C GLY A 180 -4.84 -10.26 -6.22
N GLY A 181 -5.13 -11.40 -5.60
CA GLY A 181 -6.32 -12.21 -5.85
C GLY A 181 -7.62 -11.46 -5.50
N TYR A 182 -7.63 -10.75 -4.36
CA TYR A 182 -8.78 -9.93 -3.98
C TYR A 182 -9.06 -8.81 -4.99
N LEU A 183 -8.02 -8.13 -5.46
CA LEU A 183 -8.13 -7.08 -6.47
C LEU A 183 -8.65 -7.63 -7.81
N ALA A 184 -8.09 -8.75 -8.28
CA ALA A 184 -8.55 -9.40 -9.52
C ALA A 184 -10.04 -9.79 -9.42
N GLY A 185 -10.47 -10.39 -8.31
CA GLY A 185 -11.85 -10.75 -8.09
C GLY A 185 -12.84 -9.58 -8.03
N CYS A 186 -12.38 -8.32 -7.95
CA CYS A 186 -13.27 -7.16 -8.05
C CYS A 186 -13.84 -6.97 -9.46
N LEU A 187 -13.25 -7.57 -10.50
CA LEU A 187 -13.79 -7.47 -11.86
C LEU A 187 -15.06 -8.28 -12.05
N ASP A 188 -15.15 -9.45 -11.41
CA ASP A 188 -16.23 -10.42 -11.64
C ASP A 188 -17.25 -10.48 -10.50
N ASP A 189 -16.91 -9.93 -9.32
CA ASP A 189 -17.79 -9.94 -8.14
C ASP A 189 -18.54 -8.61 -8.00
N GLU A 190 -19.76 -8.55 -8.54
CA GLU A 190 -20.64 -7.38 -8.47
C GLU A 190 -20.92 -6.93 -7.03
N SER A 191 -20.80 -7.83 -6.04
CA SER A 191 -20.96 -7.46 -4.64
C SER A 191 -19.91 -6.47 -4.14
N ARG A 192 -18.80 -6.31 -4.90
CA ARG A 192 -17.70 -5.38 -4.63
C ARG A 192 -17.79 -4.07 -5.43
N TRP A 193 -18.76 -3.94 -6.31
CA TRP A 193 -18.91 -2.78 -7.18
C TRP A 193 -19.55 -1.60 -6.44
N ASN A 194 -19.13 -0.40 -6.81
CA ASN A 194 -19.54 0.87 -6.22
C ASN A 194 -19.39 0.93 -4.70
N LYS A 195 -18.28 0.34 -4.23
CA LYS A 195 -17.96 0.24 -2.79
C LYS A 195 -16.53 0.65 -2.47
N VAL A 196 -16.37 1.15 -1.25
CA VAL A 196 -15.10 1.28 -0.57
C VAL A 196 -14.91 0.06 0.33
N LEU A 197 -13.87 -0.71 0.10
CA LEU A 197 -13.66 -2.05 0.62
C LEU A 197 -12.40 -2.09 1.52
N PRO A 198 -12.54 -1.88 2.84
CA PRO A 198 -11.45 -2.19 3.75
C PRO A 198 -11.19 -3.69 3.75
N ILE A 199 -9.92 -4.11 3.76
CA ILE A 199 -9.54 -5.52 3.73
C ILE A 199 -8.21 -5.77 4.42
N GLY A 200 -8.14 -6.81 5.23
CA GLY A 200 -6.94 -7.34 5.86
C GLY A 200 -6.68 -8.79 5.49
N GLY A 201 -5.56 -9.30 5.93
CA GLY A 201 -5.22 -10.71 5.80
C GLY A 201 -5.89 -11.60 6.86
N PRO A 202 -5.63 -12.91 6.82
CA PRO A 202 -6.24 -13.89 7.70
C PRO A 202 -5.74 -13.76 9.15
N GLY A 203 -6.54 -14.28 10.07
CA GLY A 203 -6.21 -14.35 11.50
C GLY A 203 -6.58 -13.09 12.30
N PRO A 204 -6.20 -13.04 13.58
CA PRO A 204 -6.46 -11.93 14.46
C PRO A 204 -5.60 -10.70 14.12
N ALA A 205 -6.02 -9.54 14.60
CA ALA A 205 -5.15 -8.37 14.58
C ALA A 205 -3.94 -8.58 15.49
N ILE A 206 -2.76 -8.17 15.05
CA ILE A 206 -1.49 -8.33 15.76
C ILE A 206 -0.84 -6.99 16.06
N THR A 207 -0.23 -6.89 17.23
CA THR A 207 0.55 -5.73 17.69
C THR A 207 2.05 -5.91 17.37
N PRO A 208 2.87 -4.83 17.38
CA PRO A 208 4.32 -4.93 17.23
C PRO A 208 5.01 -5.85 18.26
N ILE A 209 4.51 -5.93 19.50
CA ILE A 209 5.03 -6.88 20.50
C ILE A 209 4.80 -8.32 20.03
N GLU A 210 3.58 -8.67 19.62
CA GLU A 210 3.25 -10.02 19.16
C GLU A 210 4.04 -10.40 17.91
N GLN A 211 4.25 -9.44 16.98
CA GLN A 211 5.15 -9.67 15.83
C GLN A 211 6.56 -10.05 16.26
N GLY A 212 7.13 -9.31 17.22
CA GLY A 212 8.46 -9.60 17.77
C GLY A 212 8.52 -10.93 18.50
N GLU A 213 7.55 -11.23 19.38
CA GLU A 213 7.46 -12.49 20.11
C GLU A 213 7.45 -13.70 19.18
N HIS A 214 6.62 -13.66 18.12
CA HIS A 214 6.55 -14.71 17.11
C HIS A 214 7.88 -14.85 16.32
N LEU A 215 8.48 -13.70 15.93
CA LEU A 215 9.75 -13.73 15.21
C LEU A 215 10.87 -14.36 16.04
N PHE A 216 10.96 -14.01 17.34
CA PHE A 216 11.92 -14.65 18.25
C PHE A 216 11.64 -16.13 18.46
N ALA A 217 10.37 -16.54 18.57
CA ALA A 217 9.98 -17.94 18.68
C ALA A 217 10.41 -18.76 17.45
N LEU A 218 10.19 -18.24 16.24
CA LEU A 218 10.64 -18.85 14.98
C LEU A 218 12.17 -19.02 14.92
N LEU A 219 12.92 -18.15 15.59
CA LEU A 219 14.40 -18.23 15.67
C LEU A 219 14.90 -19.06 16.87
N GLY A 220 14.01 -19.63 17.70
CA GLY A 220 14.38 -20.33 18.93
C GLY A 220 15.07 -19.47 19.97
N ARG A 221 14.76 -18.17 20.03
CA ARG A 221 15.42 -17.19 20.90
C ARG A 221 14.45 -16.56 21.89
N LYS A 222 14.96 -16.14 23.04
CA LYS A 222 14.17 -15.35 24.01
C LYS A 222 13.89 -13.95 23.43
N PRO A 223 12.66 -13.44 23.54
CA PRO A 223 12.29 -12.09 23.08
C PRO A 223 13.15 -11.01 23.71
N GLN A 224 13.65 -10.09 22.88
CA GLN A 224 14.40 -8.91 23.31
C GLN A 224 13.84 -7.70 22.59
N PHE A 225 13.32 -6.72 23.33
CA PHE A 225 12.72 -5.51 22.79
C PHE A 225 13.52 -4.27 23.18
N ARG A 226 13.58 -3.33 22.26
CA ARG A 226 14.05 -1.98 22.54
C ARG A 226 12.89 -1.01 22.34
N HIS A 227 12.46 -0.42 23.41
CA HIS A 227 11.36 0.56 23.41
C HIS A 227 11.88 1.94 22.99
N VAL A 228 11.23 2.54 21.99
CA VAL A 228 11.51 3.88 21.49
C VAL A 228 10.35 4.79 21.92
N PRO A 229 10.60 5.86 22.71
CA PRO A 229 9.55 6.80 23.08
C PRO A 229 8.98 7.50 21.85
N VAL A 230 7.66 7.61 21.75
CA VAL A 230 7.00 8.37 20.65
C VAL A 230 7.41 9.84 20.69
N ALA A 231 7.64 10.41 21.88
CA ALA A 231 8.12 11.77 22.06
C ALA A 231 9.44 12.07 21.33
N LEU A 232 10.28 11.03 21.05
CA LEU A 232 11.48 11.19 20.22
C LEU A 232 11.11 11.59 18.79
N LEU A 233 10.07 10.98 18.22
CA LEU A 233 9.58 11.34 16.88
C LEU A 233 8.99 12.76 16.88
N ASP A 234 8.28 13.15 17.93
CA ASP A 234 7.76 14.51 18.09
C ASP A 234 8.88 15.54 18.16
N ALA A 235 9.95 15.24 18.89
CA ALA A 235 11.13 16.11 18.97
C ALA A 235 11.86 16.24 17.62
N ILE A 236 12.00 15.13 16.87
CA ILE A 236 12.61 15.13 15.53
C ILE A 236 11.76 15.97 14.57
N ILE A 237 10.42 15.80 14.57
CA ILE A 237 9.51 16.56 13.72
C ILE A 237 9.61 18.06 14.08
N GLY A 238 9.54 18.41 15.36
CA GLY A 238 9.65 19.80 15.80
C GLY A 238 10.99 20.45 15.39
N GLY A 239 12.09 19.73 15.53
CA GLY A 239 13.42 20.19 15.07
C GLY A 239 13.49 20.39 13.56
N LEU A 240 12.94 19.44 12.76
CA LEU A 240 12.89 19.55 11.31
C LEU A 240 11.96 20.69 10.86
N ASP A 241 10.84 20.92 11.54
CA ASP A 241 9.91 22.02 11.25
C ASP A 241 10.52 23.39 11.54
N LEU A 242 11.35 23.50 12.56
CA LEU A 242 12.08 24.72 12.81
C LEU A 242 13.17 24.93 11.74
N ALA A 243 13.95 23.88 11.45
CA ALA A 243 15.08 23.95 10.51
C ALA A 243 14.62 24.21 9.06
N ARG A 244 13.47 23.68 8.61
CA ARG A 244 12.93 23.90 7.26
C ARG A 244 12.59 25.37 6.98
N ARG A 245 12.43 26.22 8.01
CA ARG A 245 12.22 27.67 7.82
C ARG A 245 13.46 28.34 7.25
N ILE A 246 14.64 27.76 7.48
CA ILE A 246 15.93 28.25 6.98
C ILE A 246 16.39 27.40 5.78
N VAL A 247 16.14 26.08 5.83
CA VAL A 247 16.55 25.11 4.81
C VAL A 247 15.31 24.40 4.26
N PRO A 248 14.64 24.93 3.20
CA PRO A 248 13.38 24.39 2.67
C PRO A 248 13.43 22.91 2.25
N SER A 249 14.60 22.40 1.86
CA SER A 249 14.79 20.98 1.50
C SER A 249 14.57 19.99 2.65
N LEU A 250 14.50 20.46 3.89
CA LEU A 250 14.15 19.64 5.05
C LEU A 250 12.64 19.38 5.18
N ALA A 251 11.81 20.04 4.37
CA ALA A 251 10.35 19.83 4.40
C ALA A 251 9.97 18.37 4.11
N ASP A 252 10.61 17.75 3.13
CA ASP A 252 10.38 16.34 2.79
C ASP A 252 10.81 15.39 3.91
N LYS A 253 11.93 15.70 4.59
CA LYS A 253 12.37 14.90 5.74
C LYS A 253 11.43 15.06 6.93
N ALA A 254 10.84 16.24 7.14
CA ALA A 254 9.83 16.45 8.16
C ALA A 254 8.56 15.64 7.85
N GLU A 255 8.13 15.59 6.58
CA GLU A 255 6.97 14.78 6.19
C GLU A 255 7.23 13.28 6.35
N LEU A 256 8.40 12.78 5.95
CA LEU A 256 8.80 11.39 6.19
C LEU A 256 8.79 11.04 7.68
N ALA A 257 9.26 11.94 8.55
CA ALA A 257 9.19 11.74 10.00
C ALA A 257 7.74 11.70 10.52
N ARG A 258 6.83 12.54 9.96
CA ARG A 258 5.39 12.47 10.26
C ARG A 258 4.75 11.16 9.80
N ILE A 259 5.13 10.66 8.63
CA ILE A 259 4.69 9.35 8.13
C ILE A 259 5.12 8.26 9.11
N GLY A 260 6.37 8.23 9.52
CA GLY A 260 6.88 7.28 10.52
C GLY A 260 6.13 7.38 11.85
N ARG A 261 5.89 8.61 12.34
CA ARG A 261 5.10 8.84 13.56
C ARG A 261 3.67 8.33 13.44
N TYR A 262 3.02 8.58 12.28
CA TYR A 262 1.66 8.12 12.02
C TYR A 262 1.56 6.60 12.21
N TYR A 263 2.42 5.84 11.54
CA TYR A 263 2.43 4.38 11.65
C TYR A 263 2.87 3.85 13.03
N ALA A 264 3.56 4.66 13.82
CA ALA A 264 3.94 4.30 15.20
C ALA A 264 2.77 4.41 16.19
N ILE A 265 1.71 5.16 15.87
CA ILE A 265 0.62 5.46 16.81
C ILE A 265 -0.78 5.18 16.27
N GLU A 266 -0.97 4.97 14.97
CA GLU A 266 -2.26 4.71 14.35
C GLU A 266 -2.34 3.26 13.86
N SER A 267 -3.41 2.56 14.22
CA SER A 267 -3.63 1.18 13.78
C SER A 267 -4.07 1.10 12.32
N MET A 268 -3.69 0.02 11.64
CA MET A 268 -4.16 -0.29 10.30
C MET A 268 -5.34 -1.28 10.39
N LEU A 269 -6.44 -0.80 10.94
CA LEU A 269 -7.73 -1.49 11.13
C LEU A 269 -8.86 -0.52 10.77
N VAL A 270 -10.07 -1.02 10.63
CA VAL A 270 -11.24 -0.16 10.43
C VAL A 270 -11.40 0.77 11.63
N LEU A 271 -11.55 2.07 11.36
CA LEU A 271 -11.83 3.09 12.36
C LEU A 271 -13.35 3.26 12.48
N ASN A 272 -13.89 3.02 13.67
CA ASN A 272 -15.29 3.28 13.94
C ASN A 272 -15.50 4.81 14.07
N PRO A 273 -16.24 5.45 13.15
CA PRO A 273 -16.38 6.91 13.15
C PRO A 273 -17.17 7.46 14.35
N ALA A 274 -18.05 6.63 14.95
CA ALA A 274 -18.85 7.05 16.10
C ALA A 274 -18.04 7.07 17.40
N THR A 275 -17.06 6.17 17.55
CA THR A 275 -16.26 6.03 18.78
C THR A 275 -14.86 6.57 18.65
N GLY A 276 -14.36 6.77 17.41
CA GLY A 276 -12.98 7.12 17.12
C GLY A 276 -11.97 6.00 17.46
N ARG A 277 -12.44 4.77 17.66
CA ARG A 277 -11.60 3.61 18.01
C ARG A 277 -11.44 2.68 16.82
N TYR A 278 -10.26 2.07 16.73
CA TYR A 278 -9.98 1.01 15.77
C TYR A 278 -10.64 -0.30 16.19
N ASP A 279 -11.24 -1.00 15.24
CA ASP A 279 -12.04 -2.19 15.44
C ASP A 279 -11.49 -3.35 14.61
N ALA A 280 -10.90 -4.34 15.29
CA ALA A 280 -10.33 -5.52 14.64
C ALA A 280 -11.42 -6.46 14.12
N ASP A 281 -12.57 -6.56 14.82
CA ASP A 281 -13.66 -7.46 14.44
C ASP A 281 -14.43 -6.90 13.24
N ALA A 282 -14.58 -5.58 13.16
CA ALA A 282 -15.15 -4.90 12.00
C ALA A 282 -14.20 -4.83 10.79
N THR A 283 -12.91 -5.23 10.95
CA THR A 283 -11.94 -5.26 9.85
C THR A 283 -12.06 -6.57 9.09
N PRO A 284 -12.57 -6.58 7.83
CA PRO A 284 -12.72 -7.79 7.04
C PRO A 284 -11.39 -8.46 6.75
N SER A 285 -11.41 -9.76 6.52
CA SER A 285 -10.21 -10.57 6.24
C SER A 285 -10.39 -11.38 4.96
N THR A 286 -9.28 -11.61 4.25
CA THR A 286 -9.22 -12.48 3.07
C THR A 286 -7.88 -13.20 3.03
N GLY A 287 -7.80 -14.24 2.20
CA GLY A 287 -6.58 -15.00 1.96
C GLY A 287 -6.33 -16.09 2.99
N SER A 288 -5.15 -16.69 2.88
CA SER A 288 -4.77 -17.86 3.68
C SER A 288 -3.36 -17.75 4.27
N GLU A 289 -2.48 -16.92 3.70
CA GLU A 289 -1.10 -16.78 4.18
C GLU A 289 -1.02 -15.78 5.34
N THR A 290 -0.43 -16.22 6.47
CA THR A 290 -0.18 -15.34 7.61
C THR A 290 1.19 -14.65 7.53
N LEU A 291 1.34 -13.52 8.23
CA LEU A 291 2.65 -12.85 8.35
C LEU A 291 3.72 -13.79 8.94
N PHE A 292 3.33 -14.70 9.81
CA PHE A 292 4.26 -15.61 10.48
C PHE A 292 4.71 -16.73 9.55
N ASP A 293 3.86 -17.22 8.64
CA ASP A 293 4.25 -18.12 7.55
C ASP A 293 5.27 -17.45 6.64
N TYR A 294 5.05 -16.18 6.31
CA TYR A 294 6.00 -15.40 5.52
C TYR A 294 7.34 -15.18 6.25
N TYR A 295 7.32 -14.87 7.55
CA TYR A 295 8.54 -14.79 8.35
C TYR A 295 9.31 -16.12 8.37
N ALA A 296 8.61 -17.25 8.50
CA ALA A 296 9.23 -18.56 8.42
C ALA A 296 9.91 -18.79 7.06
N LYS A 297 9.26 -18.41 5.94
CA LYS A 297 9.86 -18.47 4.59
C LYS A 297 11.11 -17.58 4.48
N LEU A 298 11.07 -16.36 5.00
CA LEU A 298 12.24 -15.46 5.02
C LEU A 298 13.42 -16.05 5.80
N ILE A 299 13.14 -16.63 6.96
CA ILE A 299 14.18 -17.25 7.82
C ILE A 299 14.83 -18.44 7.12
N ARG A 300 14.04 -19.26 6.40
CA ARG A 300 14.55 -20.43 5.65
C ARG A 300 15.20 -20.04 4.31
N GLY A 301 15.11 -18.77 3.89
CA GLY A 301 15.63 -18.32 2.58
C GLY A 301 14.76 -18.75 1.40
N GLU A 302 13.51 -19.11 1.63
CA GLU A 302 12.51 -19.49 0.62
C GLU A 302 11.79 -18.25 0.03
N ALA A 303 11.93 -17.10 0.67
CA ALA A 303 11.46 -15.82 0.21
C ALA A 303 12.53 -14.75 0.44
N GLU A 304 12.51 -13.71 -0.39
CA GLU A 304 13.32 -12.52 -0.19
C GLU A 304 12.45 -11.36 0.31
N ALA A 305 12.98 -10.61 1.29
CA ALA A 305 12.34 -9.37 1.71
C ALA A 305 12.53 -8.31 0.61
N GLU A 306 11.64 -8.24 -0.36
CA GLU A 306 11.61 -7.14 -1.32
C GLU A 306 11.26 -5.85 -0.58
N ARG A 307 12.28 -5.20 -0.01
CA ARG A 307 12.15 -3.87 0.57
C ARG A 307 11.94 -2.88 -0.58
N GLY A 308 10.71 -2.65 -0.98
CA GLY A 308 10.39 -1.56 -1.91
C GLY A 308 10.77 -0.21 -1.30
N ASP A 309 10.72 0.84 -2.12
CA ASP A 309 11.04 2.23 -1.77
C ASP A 309 10.24 2.80 -0.56
N HIS A 310 9.25 2.07 -0.05
CA HIS A 310 8.39 2.42 1.08
C HIS A 310 8.82 1.81 2.42
N ALA A 311 10.01 1.26 2.53
CA ALA A 311 10.51 0.74 3.81
C ALA A 311 10.73 1.92 4.79
N VAL A 312 9.80 2.10 5.71
CA VAL A 312 9.87 3.16 6.74
C VAL A 312 10.82 2.75 7.88
N PHE A 313 11.25 1.48 7.96
CA PHE A 313 12.13 0.94 9.00
C PHE A 313 13.17 -0.02 8.44
#